data_1f64bcaac26d689096a1b503042d87a2
#
_entry.id   1f64bcaac26d689096a1b503042d87a2
#
_cell.length_a   1.000
_cell.length_b   1.000
_cell.length_c   1.000
_cell.angle_alpha   90.00
_cell.angle_beta   90.00
_cell.angle_gamma   90.00
#
_symmetry.space_group_name_H-M   'P 1'
#
loop_
_entity.id
_entity.type
_entity.pdbx_description
1 polymer ?
#
loop_
_entity_poly.entity_id
_entity_poly.type
_entity_poly.pdbx_seq_one_letter_code
_entity_poly.pdbx_strand_id
1 'polypeptide(L)'
;DYERTVRVTLDKQLTTAKEGTHYDALHSSYTLPAGAYRMEIPIVLHGNDPELEERTFQIALKLEASDDLQLGLSKRTSARVIISKLFTKPVYWEEYGLEYYFGTYSKVKHEHIMLELKKDFPATSEEFLEEWATWEAYGKHMDKYFTDHYPIVDENNNVIEPWMNY
;
A
#
# COMPACT_ATOMS: atom_id res chain seq x y z
N ASP A 1 -25.91 -14.44 -21.81
CA ASP A 1 -24.83 -13.61 -21.20
C ASP A 1 -24.89 -12.21 -21.78
N TYR A 2 -24.99 -11.21 -20.94
CA TYR A 2 -25.02 -9.79 -21.27
C TYR A 2 -24.09 -8.97 -20.32
N GLU A 3 -23.77 -7.76 -20.73
CA GLU A 3 -23.03 -6.83 -19.89
C GLU A 3 -23.87 -6.41 -18.68
N ARG A 4 -23.24 -6.23 -17.53
CA ARG A 4 -23.91 -5.87 -16.27
C ARG A 4 -23.28 -4.63 -15.68
N THR A 5 -24.09 -3.78 -15.11
CA THR A 5 -23.67 -2.55 -14.45
C THR A 5 -23.27 -2.80 -13.00
N VAL A 6 -22.04 -2.45 -12.62
CA VAL A 6 -21.57 -2.43 -11.24
C VAL A 6 -21.58 -1.00 -10.75
N ARG A 7 -22.32 -0.70 -9.69
CA ARG A 7 -22.35 0.63 -9.05
C ARG A 7 -21.44 0.67 -7.84
N VAL A 8 -20.57 1.69 -7.82
CA VAL A 8 -19.64 1.96 -6.71
C VAL A 8 -19.81 3.41 -6.26
N THR A 9 -19.98 3.61 -4.97
CA THR A 9 -20.13 4.94 -4.39
C THR A 9 -19.15 5.16 -3.25
N LEU A 10 -18.87 6.43 -2.95
CA LEU A 10 -18.09 6.82 -1.80
C LEU A 10 -18.96 6.86 -0.55
N ASP A 11 -18.51 6.22 0.52
CA ASP A 11 -19.02 6.52 1.85
C ASP A 11 -18.43 7.86 2.32
N LYS A 12 -19.21 8.93 2.14
CA LYS A 12 -18.77 10.29 2.49
C LYS A 12 -18.51 10.50 3.98
N GLN A 13 -19.09 9.67 4.86
CA GLN A 13 -18.86 9.77 6.30
C GLN A 13 -17.52 9.17 6.70
N LEU A 14 -17.05 8.17 5.98
CA LEU A 14 -15.82 7.46 6.27
C LEU A 14 -14.66 7.90 5.38
N THR A 15 -14.92 8.55 4.24
CA THR A 15 -13.89 9.04 3.33
C THR A 15 -13.30 10.34 3.87
N THR A 16 -11.99 10.35 4.11
CA THR A 16 -11.21 11.53 4.52
C THR A 16 -10.32 12.07 3.41
N ALA A 17 -10.04 11.24 2.40
CA ALA A 17 -9.30 11.64 1.20
C ALA A 17 -10.10 12.65 0.37
N LYS A 18 -9.41 13.57 -0.30
CA LYS A 18 -10.00 14.62 -1.14
C LYS A 18 -9.78 14.28 -2.61
N GLU A 19 -10.86 14.26 -3.38
CA GLU A 19 -10.81 14.14 -4.84
C GLU A 19 -10.01 15.30 -5.46
N GLY A 20 -9.21 14.99 -6.49
CA GLY A 20 -8.30 15.93 -7.13
C GLY A 20 -7.01 16.22 -6.35
N THR A 21 -6.97 15.94 -5.05
CA THR A 21 -5.77 16.09 -4.21
C THR A 21 -5.10 14.74 -3.95
N HIS A 22 -5.87 13.76 -3.50
CA HIS A 22 -5.38 12.44 -3.11
C HIS A 22 -5.69 11.34 -4.11
N TYR A 23 -6.71 11.53 -4.95
CA TYR A 23 -7.12 10.56 -5.97
C TYR A 23 -7.91 11.23 -7.10
N ASP A 24 -7.94 10.58 -8.26
CA ASP A 24 -8.77 11.01 -9.39
C ASP A 24 -10.24 10.66 -9.15
N ALA A 25 -11.14 11.46 -9.76
CA ALA A 25 -12.58 11.21 -9.71
C ALA A 25 -12.93 9.77 -10.09
N LEU A 26 -13.73 9.13 -9.26
CA LEU A 26 -14.22 7.78 -9.52
C LEU A 26 -15.53 7.81 -10.31
N HIS A 27 -15.68 6.88 -11.25
CA HIS A 27 -16.96 6.68 -11.90
C HIS A 27 -17.97 6.04 -10.93
N SER A 28 -19.22 6.46 -10.99
CA SER A 28 -20.29 5.87 -10.16
C SER A 28 -20.75 4.50 -10.66
N SER A 29 -20.40 4.14 -11.90
CA SER A 29 -20.74 2.87 -12.52
C SER A 29 -19.65 2.37 -13.45
N TYR A 30 -19.54 1.05 -13.52
CA TYR A 30 -18.57 0.32 -14.33
C TYR A 30 -19.29 -0.83 -15.05
N THR A 31 -18.82 -1.23 -16.22
CA THR A 31 -19.39 -2.33 -16.98
C THR A 31 -18.62 -3.62 -16.70
N LEU A 32 -19.33 -4.61 -16.13
CA LEU A 32 -18.82 -5.99 -16.05
C LEU A 32 -19.15 -6.70 -17.36
N PRO A 33 -18.15 -7.13 -18.14
CA PRO A 33 -18.38 -7.74 -19.45
C PRO A 33 -19.26 -8.99 -19.40
N ALA A 34 -19.91 -9.29 -20.49
CA ALA A 34 -20.71 -10.52 -20.65
C ALA A 34 -19.84 -11.76 -20.38
N GLY A 35 -20.35 -12.70 -19.58
CA GLY A 35 -19.61 -13.90 -19.16
C GLY A 35 -18.55 -13.69 -18.08
N ALA A 36 -18.14 -12.46 -17.77
CA ALA A 36 -17.19 -12.20 -16.71
C ALA A 36 -17.85 -12.34 -15.32
N TYR A 37 -17.10 -12.84 -14.36
CA TYR A 37 -17.52 -12.98 -12.95
C TYR A 37 -16.70 -12.09 -12.00
N ARG A 38 -15.70 -11.39 -12.51
CA ARG A 38 -14.86 -10.42 -11.79
C ARG A 38 -14.41 -9.33 -12.73
N MET A 39 -14.10 -8.17 -12.13
CA MET A 39 -13.45 -7.04 -12.79
C MET A 39 -12.58 -6.30 -11.80
N GLU A 40 -11.62 -5.53 -12.32
CA GLU A 40 -10.80 -4.61 -11.55
C GLU A 40 -11.27 -3.19 -11.78
N ILE A 41 -11.32 -2.41 -10.72
CA ILE A 41 -11.63 -0.98 -10.77
C ILE A 41 -10.36 -0.23 -10.39
N PRO A 42 -9.66 0.41 -11.34
CA PRO A 42 -8.44 1.14 -11.04
C PRO A 42 -8.78 2.41 -10.26
N ILE A 43 -7.97 2.71 -9.25
CA ILE A 43 -8.01 3.96 -8.48
C ILE A 43 -6.65 4.62 -8.62
N VAL A 44 -6.61 5.79 -9.26
CA VAL A 44 -5.38 6.57 -9.39
C VAL A 44 -5.21 7.40 -8.12
N LEU A 45 -4.07 7.20 -7.44
CA LEU A 45 -3.74 7.89 -6.21
C LEU A 45 -2.65 8.94 -6.45
N HIS A 46 -2.74 10.07 -5.72
CA HIS A 46 -1.77 11.16 -5.77
C HIS A 46 -0.99 11.22 -4.45
N GLY A 47 0.33 11.19 -4.54
CA GLY A 47 1.23 11.24 -3.39
C GLY A 47 1.87 12.60 -3.12
N ASN A 48 1.38 13.69 -3.70
CA ASN A 48 2.06 15.00 -3.65
C ASN A 48 1.61 15.90 -2.48
N ASP A 49 0.57 15.50 -1.74
CA ASP A 49 0.10 16.28 -0.59
C ASP A 49 1.05 16.10 0.60
N PRO A 50 1.67 17.19 1.13
CA PRO A 50 2.54 17.12 2.31
C PRO A 50 1.84 16.55 3.56
N GLU A 51 0.53 16.73 3.70
CA GLU A 51 -0.23 16.18 4.82
C GLU A 51 -0.17 14.64 4.90
N LEU A 52 0.19 13.95 3.81
CA LEU A 52 0.41 12.50 3.80
C LEU A 52 1.60 12.06 4.65
N GLU A 53 2.53 12.96 4.95
CA GLU A 53 3.67 12.73 5.84
C GLU A 53 3.30 12.89 7.32
N GLU A 54 2.16 13.52 7.60
CA GLU A 54 1.69 13.81 8.96
C GLU A 54 0.50 12.94 9.38
N ARG A 55 -0.33 12.53 8.42
CA ARG A 55 -1.55 11.76 8.69
C ARG A 55 -1.98 10.86 7.53
N THR A 56 -2.80 9.90 7.88
CA THR A 56 -3.40 8.95 6.95
C THR A 56 -4.74 9.46 6.44
N PHE A 57 -4.97 9.30 5.14
CA PHE A 57 -6.26 9.50 4.49
C PHE A 57 -6.85 8.17 4.03
N GLN A 58 -8.15 8.11 3.87
CA GLN A 58 -8.81 6.92 3.35
C GLN A 58 -9.91 7.26 2.35
N ILE A 59 -10.08 6.37 1.38
CA ILE A 59 -11.24 6.32 0.50
C ILE A 59 -12.07 5.12 0.95
N ALA A 60 -13.29 5.34 1.38
CA ALA A 60 -14.22 4.28 1.73
C ALA A 60 -15.22 4.10 0.60
N LEU A 61 -15.26 2.90 0.03
CA LEU A 61 -16.08 2.53 -1.10
C LEU A 61 -17.20 1.61 -0.67
N LYS A 62 -18.36 1.77 -1.31
CA LYS A 62 -19.51 0.88 -1.16
C LYS A 62 -20.02 0.43 -2.51
N LEU A 63 -20.39 -0.84 -2.62
CA LEU A 63 -21.20 -1.33 -3.72
C LEU A 63 -22.66 -0.94 -3.50
N GLU A 64 -23.36 -0.60 -4.57
CA GLU A 64 -24.79 -0.38 -4.58
C GLU A 64 -25.46 -1.38 -5.56
N ALA A 65 -26.70 -1.72 -5.27
CA ALA A 65 -27.49 -2.52 -6.21
C ALA A 65 -27.70 -1.74 -7.51
N SER A 66 -27.71 -2.45 -8.62
CA SER A 66 -28.08 -1.95 -9.94
C SER A 66 -29.31 -2.70 -10.46
N ASP A 67 -29.75 -2.34 -11.66
CA ASP A 67 -30.84 -3.09 -12.29
C ASP A 67 -30.41 -4.53 -12.65
N ASP A 68 -29.10 -4.73 -12.85
CA ASP A 68 -28.53 -6.01 -13.26
C ASP A 68 -28.04 -6.86 -12.09
N LEU A 69 -27.63 -6.24 -10.97
CA LEU A 69 -26.95 -6.91 -9.86
C LEU A 69 -27.51 -6.49 -8.51
N GLN A 70 -27.81 -7.48 -7.68
CA GLN A 70 -28.17 -7.27 -6.28
C GLN A 70 -26.94 -7.39 -5.37
N LEU A 71 -27.00 -6.73 -4.21
CA LEU A 71 -25.95 -6.84 -3.20
C LEU A 71 -25.90 -8.26 -2.62
N GLY A 72 -24.67 -8.78 -2.53
CA GLY A 72 -24.39 -10.06 -1.89
C GLY A 72 -24.23 -9.94 -0.37
N LEU A 73 -23.22 -10.63 0.17
CA LEU A 73 -22.94 -10.64 1.61
C LEU A 73 -22.51 -9.25 2.09
N SER A 74 -23.19 -8.70 3.11
CA SER A 74 -22.95 -7.35 3.65
C SER A 74 -21.50 -7.07 4.03
N LYS A 75 -20.77 -8.07 4.53
CA LYS A 75 -19.33 -7.97 4.88
C LYS A 75 -18.40 -7.82 3.68
N ARG A 76 -18.91 -7.96 2.45
CA ARG A 76 -18.12 -7.91 1.20
C ARG A 76 -18.62 -6.85 0.21
N THR A 77 -19.43 -5.91 0.68
CA THR A 77 -20.00 -4.83 -0.13
C THR A 77 -19.29 -3.49 0.06
N SER A 78 -18.21 -3.47 0.85
CA SER A 78 -17.40 -2.27 1.07
C SER A 78 -15.92 -2.59 1.02
N ALA A 79 -15.13 -1.58 0.65
CA ALA A 79 -13.68 -1.62 0.65
C ALA A 79 -13.11 -0.30 1.15
N ARG A 80 -11.88 -0.31 1.65
CA ARG A 80 -11.14 0.90 2.04
C ARG A 80 -9.80 0.91 1.35
N VAL A 81 -9.44 2.07 0.82
CA VAL A 81 -8.10 2.36 0.33
C VAL A 81 -7.46 3.35 1.29
N ILE A 82 -6.33 2.98 1.84
CA ILE A 82 -5.56 3.83 2.76
C ILE A 82 -4.46 4.53 1.97
N ILE A 83 -4.32 5.84 2.17
CA ILE A 83 -3.32 6.68 1.53
C ILE A 83 -2.51 7.36 2.63
N SER A 84 -1.20 7.11 2.65
CA SER A 84 -0.29 7.65 3.67
C SER A 84 1.14 7.62 3.16
N LYS A 85 1.96 8.54 3.66
CA LYS A 85 3.43 8.51 3.63
C LYS A 85 4.01 8.43 5.04
N LEU A 86 3.21 8.03 6.00
CA LEU A 86 3.64 7.78 7.37
C LEU A 86 4.36 6.45 7.44
N PHE A 87 5.66 6.47 7.18
CA PHE A 87 6.51 5.31 7.39
C PHE A 87 6.82 5.21 8.89
N THR A 88 6.24 4.20 9.51
CA THR A 88 6.47 3.90 10.94
C THR A 88 7.37 2.69 11.06
N LYS A 89 8.44 2.82 11.87
CA LYS A 89 9.31 1.70 12.19
C LYS A 89 8.50 0.58 12.83
N PRO A 90 8.54 -0.65 12.28
CA PRO A 90 7.93 -1.80 12.93
C PRO A 90 8.44 -1.97 14.36
N VAL A 91 7.54 -2.20 15.32
CA VAL A 91 7.90 -2.31 16.75
C VAL A 91 8.86 -3.47 17.04
N TYR A 92 8.89 -4.46 16.17
CA TYR A 92 9.74 -5.65 16.28
C TYR A 92 11.04 -5.55 15.46
N TRP A 93 11.43 -4.35 15.00
CA TRP A 93 12.60 -4.16 14.13
C TRP A 93 13.88 -4.75 14.72
N GLU A 94 14.17 -4.45 15.98
CA GLU A 94 15.37 -4.93 16.67
C GLU A 94 15.23 -6.36 17.19
N GLU A 95 14.05 -6.74 17.68
CA GLU A 95 13.85 -7.99 18.41
C GLU A 95 13.89 -9.25 17.54
N TYR A 96 13.41 -9.15 16.28
CA TYR A 96 13.19 -10.30 15.40
C TYR A 96 14.05 -10.31 14.14
N GLY A 97 15.11 -9.50 14.11
CA GLY A 97 16.13 -9.57 13.09
C GLY A 97 15.88 -8.76 11.82
N LEU A 98 14.84 -7.91 11.75
CA LEU A 98 14.68 -7.00 10.62
C LEU A 98 15.89 -6.07 10.49
N GLU A 99 16.46 -5.59 11.60
CA GLU A 99 17.69 -4.80 11.59
C GLU A 99 18.86 -5.56 10.98
N TYR A 100 18.95 -6.86 11.20
CA TYR A 100 19.98 -7.71 10.58
C TYR A 100 19.84 -7.76 9.06
N TYR A 101 18.60 -7.85 8.56
CA TYR A 101 18.32 -7.95 7.13
C TYR A 101 18.29 -6.60 6.41
N PHE A 102 17.94 -5.51 7.09
CA PHE A 102 17.73 -4.18 6.49
C PHE A 102 18.59 -3.07 7.12
N GLY A 103 19.45 -3.40 8.10
CA GLY A 103 20.27 -2.42 8.81
C GLY A 103 19.45 -1.46 9.65
N THR A 104 20.05 -0.35 10.04
CA THR A 104 19.38 0.70 10.81
C THR A 104 18.19 1.26 10.05
N TYR A 105 17.06 1.40 10.73
CA TYR A 105 15.83 1.95 10.15
C TYR A 105 15.99 3.42 9.75
N SER A 106 15.45 3.79 8.60
CA SER A 106 15.12 5.16 8.22
C SER A 106 13.82 5.18 7.41
N LYS A 107 13.12 6.32 7.40
CA LYS A 107 11.89 6.49 6.62
C LYS A 107 12.17 6.41 5.13
N VAL A 108 13.25 7.01 4.68
CA VAL A 108 13.68 6.97 3.27
C VAL A 108 13.96 5.54 2.83
N LYS A 109 14.66 4.75 3.69
CA LYS A 109 14.89 3.33 3.41
C LYS A 109 13.57 2.56 3.29
N HIS A 110 12.63 2.78 4.19
CA HIS A 110 11.31 2.14 4.18
C HIS A 110 10.55 2.48 2.87
N GLU A 111 10.55 3.75 2.46
CA GLU A 111 9.94 4.17 1.20
C GLU A 111 10.53 3.43 -0.01
N HIS A 112 11.86 3.37 -0.12
CA HIS A 112 12.54 2.63 -1.18
C HIS A 112 12.19 1.14 -1.17
N ILE A 113 12.12 0.52 -0.01
CA ILE A 113 11.72 -0.88 0.16
C ILE A 113 10.30 -1.11 -0.37
N MET A 114 9.34 -0.27 0.02
CA MET A 114 7.97 -0.39 -0.47
C MET A 114 7.85 -0.17 -1.97
N LEU A 115 8.57 0.81 -2.52
CA LEU A 115 8.56 1.11 -3.96
C LEU A 115 9.14 -0.03 -4.78
N GLU A 116 10.25 -0.61 -4.34
CA GLU A 116 10.97 -1.68 -5.05
C GLU A 116 10.24 -3.02 -4.90
N LEU A 117 9.90 -3.42 -3.68
CA LEU A 117 9.28 -4.72 -3.39
C LEU A 117 7.77 -4.76 -3.67
N LYS A 118 7.11 -3.61 -3.83
CA LYS A 118 5.65 -3.48 -3.91
C LYS A 118 4.93 -4.11 -2.72
N LYS A 119 5.60 -4.14 -1.58
CA LYS A 119 5.12 -4.75 -0.34
C LYS A 119 5.63 -3.96 0.87
N ASP A 120 4.77 -3.73 1.86
CA ASP A 120 5.16 -3.17 3.15
C ASP A 120 5.61 -4.28 4.11
N PHE A 121 6.30 -3.88 5.19
CA PHE A 121 6.65 -4.78 6.27
C PHE A 121 5.38 -5.38 6.91
N PRO A 122 5.45 -6.63 7.41
CA PRO A 122 4.34 -7.24 8.14
C PRO A 122 3.88 -6.37 9.30
N ALA A 123 2.59 -6.39 9.60
CA ALA A 123 2.03 -5.61 10.69
C ALA A 123 2.48 -6.12 12.07
N THR A 124 2.78 -7.42 12.18
CA THR A 124 3.17 -8.10 13.42
C THR A 124 4.43 -8.95 13.25
N SER A 125 5.08 -9.24 14.36
CA SER A 125 6.24 -10.15 14.42
C SER A 125 5.88 -11.58 14.01
N GLU A 126 4.66 -12.03 14.32
CA GLU A 126 4.19 -13.36 13.94
C GLU A 126 4.11 -13.51 12.43
N GLU A 127 3.52 -12.54 11.74
CA GLU A 127 3.47 -12.51 10.27
C GLU A 127 4.87 -12.47 9.65
N PHE A 128 5.80 -11.71 10.25
CA PHE A 128 7.19 -11.69 9.81
C PHE A 128 7.84 -13.05 9.95
N LEU A 129 7.66 -13.73 11.09
CA LEU A 129 8.27 -15.04 11.36
C LEU A 129 7.70 -16.14 10.45
N GLU A 130 6.46 -16.04 9.99
CA GLU A 130 5.89 -16.97 9.00
C GLU A 130 6.58 -16.84 7.63
N GLU A 131 7.06 -15.67 7.28
CA GLU A 131 7.70 -15.39 5.98
C GLU A 131 9.20 -15.01 6.10
N TRP A 132 9.87 -15.31 7.22
CA TRP A 132 11.22 -14.83 7.52
C TRP A 132 12.25 -15.06 6.40
N ALA A 133 12.21 -16.22 5.74
CA ALA A 133 13.14 -16.55 4.65
C ALA A 133 12.91 -15.66 3.40
N THR A 134 11.67 -15.24 3.16
CA THR A 134 11.34 -14.28 2.12
C THR A 134 11.90 -12.91 2.47
N TRP A 135 11.77 -12.48 3.72
CA TRP A 135 12.29 -11.21 4.19
C TRP A 135 13.82 -11.17 4.22
N GLU A 136 14.48 -12.29 4.52
CA GLU A 136 15.94 -12.43 4.33
C GLU A 136 16.34 -12.20 2.87
N ALA A 137 15.64 -12.82 1.91
CA ALA A 137 15.90 -12.64 0.49
C ALA A 137 15.65 -11.18 0.05
N TYR A 138 14.60 -10.54 0.55
CA TYR A 138 14.33 -9.13 0.30
C TYR A 138 15.42 -8.23 0.89
N GLY A 139 15.93 -8.54 2.08
CA GLY A 139 17.04 -7.80 2.69
C GLY A 139 18.30 -7.80 1.80
N LYS A 140 18.67 -8.97 1.27
CA LYS A 140 19.80 -9.12 0.31
C LYS A 140 19.55 -8.34 -0.98
N HIS A 141 18.33 -8.42 -1.52
CA HIS A 141 17.96 -7.65 -2.71
C HIS A 141 18.07 -6.14 -2.48
N MET A 142 17.54 -5.67 -1.36
CA MET A 142 17.56 -4.24 -1.02
C MET A 142 18.95 -3.72 -0.70
N ASP A 143 19.80 -4.50 -0.03
CA ASP A 143 21.21 -4.13 0.19
C ASP A 143 21.94 -3.90 -1.15
N LYS A 144 21.73 -4.82 -2.12
CA LYS A 144 22.25 -4.64 -3.48
C LYS A 144 21.64 -3.40 -4.16
N TYR A 145 20.33 -3.18 -4.03
CA TYR A 145 19.66 -1.99 -4.58
C TYR A 145 20.31 -0.71 -4.05
N PHE A 146 20.53 -0.58 -2.73
CA PHE A 146 21.16 0.58 -2.12
C PHE A 146 22.63 0.73 -2.52
N THR A 147 23.33 -0.38 -2.74
CA THR A 147 24.71 -0.37 -3.29
C THR A 147 24.74 0.16 -4.72
N ASP A 148 23.83 -0.30 -5.58
CA ASP A 148 23.76 0.09 -7.00
C ASP A 148 23.34 1.55 -7.19
N HIS A 149 22.59 2.13 -6.22
CA HIS A 149 22.09 3.52 -6.25
C HIS A 149 22.82 4.45 -5.27
N TYR A 150 23.96 4.02 -4.74
CA TYR A 150 24.73 4.80 -3.77
C TYR A 150 25.27 6.12 -4.36
N PRO A 151 25.24 7.26 -3.61
CA PRO A 151 24.72 7.39 -2.25
C PRO A 151 23.22 7.73 -2.23
N ILE A 152 22.47 7.07 -1.35
CA ILE A 152 21.12 7.47 -0.94
C ILE A 152 21.25 8.05 0.46
N VAL A 153 20.57 9.17 0.76
CA VAL A 153 20.59 9.80 2.08
C VAL A 153 19.26 9.61 2.80
N ASP A 154 19.32 9.48 4.12
CA ASP A 154 18.14 9.39 4.98
C ASP A 154 17.49 10.77 5.22
N GLU A 155 16.42 10.81 5.98
CA GLU A 155 15.68 12.02 6.37
C GLU A 155 16.50 13.02 7.21
N ASN A 156 17.67 12.63 7.70
CA ASN A 156 18.60 13.45 8.47
C ASN A 156 19.84 13.85 7.67
N ASN A 157 19.85 13.62 6.35
CA ASN A 157 21.00 13.80 5.44
C ASN A 157 22.22 12.92 5.75
N ASN A 158 22.05 11.81 6.47
CA ASN A 158 23.10 10.80 6.59
C ASN A 158 23.04 9.83 5.41
N VAL A 159 24.21 9.42 4.90
CA VAL A 159 24.27 8.40 3.86
C VAL A 159 23.78 7.07 4.44
N ILE A 160 22.90 6.41 3.70
CA ILE A 160 22.45 5.04 4.02
C ILE A 160 23.52 4.10 3.45
N GLU A 161 24.34 3.57 4.34
CA GLU A 161 25.38 2.60 3.96
C GLU A 161 24.75 1.23 3.69
N PRO A 162 25.29 0.46 2.71
CA PRO A 162 24.99 -0.96 2.59
C PRO A 162 25.26 -1.68 3.90
N TRP A 163 24.40 -2.64 4.27
CA TRP A 163 24.42 -3.24 5.62
C TRP A 163 24.80 -4.70 5.63
N MET A 164 24.83 -5.37 4.46
CA MET A 164 25.33 -6.75 4.37
C MET A 164 26.76 -6.76 3.91
N ASN A 165 27.63 -7.26 4.77
CA ASN A 165 29.01 -7.58 4.38
C ASN A 165 29.01 -8.97 3.75
N TYR A 166 29.19 -9.06 2.45
CA TYR A 166 29.37 -10.31 1.73
C TYR A 166 30.82 -10.81 1.85
#